data_90bcdd45d453545f0308717f7c6b122d
#
_entry.id   90bcdd45d453545f0308717f7c6b122d
#
_cell.length_a   1.000
_cell.length_b   1.000
_cell.length_c   1.000
_cell.angle_alpha   90.00
_cell.angle_beta   90.00
_cell.angle_gamma   90.00
#
_symmetry.space_group_name_H-M   'P 1'
#
loop_
_entity.id
_entity.type
_entity.pdbx_description
1 polymer ?
#
loop_
_entity_poly.entity_id
_entity_poly.type
_entity_poly.pdbx_seq_one_letter_code
_entity_poly.pdbx_strand_id
1 'polypeptide(L)'
;MKQITNKKSAVDNEVANSNQLSSLPVNSKKSPTKILSEFDRMKIEMSLRAKELLKDCFQSMSCAHEETSPDGEDAQLNELCCTKDSVNRFSEDIDFSIFSNPENLKKQLNLAGKTVKECIVAYAKSKVKHESAHIKCCHLLTYILLIEETRMENKAELMPEVIGLDFLNCFELFLDRHHLSPNTVVGLVCSVKSIMIWAGRYGAKLCNDIEEWKYKNTDNIKPKVALSPEEISKIYYFNIDSLPVRPQKKKTLKRVRALFVLSCFLGQRYSDMIRLDKKNFSEESFTVYQKKTRHTSSMDFRRIYGKIPTYVKEILEKYNYQSPWTGDISNYNRYLRELMEYIGFDEPVSYEYSINGEMYTVTYKKSHLITSHVGRRTFITDAINRNINSQVIKQASGHLTDRSFGKYYVSSNSSK
;
A
#
# COMPACT_ATOMS: atom_id res chain seq x y z
N MET A 1 11.15 -39.00 10.72
CA MET A 1 11.19 -39.62 9.40
C MET A 1 9.94 -40.43 9.16
N LYS A 2 8.98 -39.92 8.44
CA LYS A 2 7.94 -40.67 7.71
C LYS A 2 7.35 -39.70 6.68
N GLN A 3 7.71 -39.93 5.43
CA GLN A 3 7.08 -39.30 4.27
C GLN A 3 5.67 -39.87 4.17
N ILE A 4 4.68 -39.00 4.06
CA ILE A 4 3.32 -39.38 3.67
C ILE A 4 3.09 -38.78 2.29
N THR A 5 3.21 -39.63 1.30
CA THR A 5 2.79 -39.36 -0.08
C THR A 5 1.29 -39.62 -0.17
N ASN A 6 0.50 -38.60 -0.47
CA ASN A 6 -0.92 -38.80 -0.80
C ASN A 6 -1.04 -39.21 -2.28
N LYS A 7 -1.52 -40.44 -2.48
CA LYS A 7 -1.96 -40.98 -3.75
C LYS A 7 -3.27 -40.31 -4.18
N LYS A 8 -3.28 -39.71 -5.36
CA LYS A 8 -4.51 -39.47 -6.13
C LYS A 8 -4.87 -40.75 -6.87
N SER A 9 -6.09 -41.23 -6.68
CA SER A 9 -6.71 -42.26 -7.47
C SER A 9 -7.09 -41.71 -8.85
N ALA A 10 -6.67 -42.43 -9.87
CA ALA A 10 -6.98 -42.24 -11.26
C ALA A 10 -8.44 -42.65 -11.54
N VAL A 11 -9.09 -41.92 -12.43
CA VAL A 11 -10.13 -42.47 -13.30
C VAL A 11 -9.70 -42.14 -14.72
N ASP A 12 -9.31 -43.21 -15.42
CA ASP A 12 -9.05 -43.25 -16.83
C ASP A 12 -10.34 -43.16 -17.63
N ASN A 13 -10.32 -42.50 -18.79
CA ASN A 13 -10.69 -43.12 -20.05
C ASN A 13 -10.49 -42.19 -21.24
N GLU A 14 -9.64 -42.64 -22.13
CA GLU A 14 -9.75 -42.75 -23.59
C GLU A 14 -10.22 -41.53 -24.39
N VAL A 15 -9.38 -41.06 -25.31
CA VAL A 15 -9.38 -41.52 -26.72
C VAL A 15 -8.12 -41.00 -27.42
N ALA A 16 -7.54 -41.92 -28.17
CA ALA A 16 -6.30 -41.81 -28.94
C ALA A 16 -6.50 -41.13 -30.32
N ASN A 17 -5.35 -40.71 -30.86
CA ASN A 17 -4.98 -40.56 -32.28
C ASN A 17 -5.50 -39.36 -33.10
N SER A 18 -4.59 -38.50 -33.52
CA SER A 18 -3.93 -38.64 -34.83
C SER A 18 -2.91 -37.49 -35.05
N ASN A 19 -1.71 -37.94 -35.39
CA ASN A 19 -0.66 -37.11 -36.00
C ASN A 19 -1.09 -36.59 -37.37
N GLN A 20 -0.82 -35.33 -37.68
CA GLN A 20 -0.12 -34.95 -38.90
C GLN A 20 0.41 -33.50 -38.83
N LEU A 21 1.68 -33.42 -39.21
CA LEU A 21 2.42 -32.18 -39.44
C LEU A 21 1.82 -31.35 -40.58
N SER A 22 1.81 -30.04 -40.44
CA SER A 22 2.21 -29.14 -41.52
C SER A 22 2.59 -27.77 -40.96
N SER A 23 3.78 -27.36 -41.32
CA SER A 23 4.44 -26.08 -41.15
C SER A 23 3.63 -24.91 -41.74
N LEU A 24 3.46 -23.79 -40.98
CA LEU A 24 3.31 -22.44 -41.54
C LEU A 24 3.67 -21.35 -40.48
N PRO A 25 3.94 -20.11 -40.86
CA PRO A 25 5.02 -19.30 -40.33
C PRO A 25 4.68 -18.46 -39.10
N VAL A 26 5.71 -18.21 -38.30
CA VAL A 26 5.75 -17.26 -37.21
C VAL A 26 5.48 -15.84 -37.74
N ASN A 27 4.31 -15.26 -37.38
CA ASN A 27 4.21 -13.81 -37.32
C ASN A 27 3.07 -13.34 -36.39
N SER A 28 3.35 -12.22 -35.72
CA SER A 28 2.47 -11.43 -34.86
C SER A 28 2.22 -11.94 -33.45
N LYS A 29 3.09 -11.50 -32.54
CA LYS A 29 2.80 -11.39 -31.09
C LYS A 29 1.65 -10.41 -30.87
N LYS A 30 0.41 -10.87 -30.92
CA LYS A 30 -0.70 -10.29 -30.19
C LYS A 30 -0.78 -11.05 -28.87
N SER A 31 -0.55 -10.36 -27.75
CA SER A 31 -0.88 -10.86 -26.41
C SER A 31 -2.31 -11.39 -26.43
N PRO A 32 -2.62 -12.59 -25.90
CA PRO A 32 -3.99 -13.04 -25.80
C PRO A 32 -4.76 -12.03 -24.92
N THR A 33 -5.73 -11.37 -25.51
CA THR A 33 -6.71 -10.57 -24.78
C THR A 33 -7.41 -11.53 -23.82
N LYS A 34 -7.07 -11.42 -22.52
CA LYS A 34 -7.68 -12.22 -21.46
C LYS A 34 -9.18 -11.90 -21.51
N ILE A 35 -10.00 -12.86 -21.94
CA ILE A 35 -11.44 -12.72 -21.92
C ILE A 35 -11.82 -12.59 -20.44
N LEU A 36 -12.29 -11.41 -20.04
CA LEU A 36 -12.75 -11.15 -18.68
C LEU A 36 -13.96 -12.04 -18.40
N SER A 37 -13.95 -12.73 -17.25
CA SER A 37 -15.13 -13.45 -16.77
C SER A 37 -16.30 -12.47 -16.57
N GLU A 38 -17.53 -12.97 -16.60
CA GLU A 38 -18.72 -12.16 -16.32
C GLU A 38 -18.60 -11.46 -14.96
N PHE A 39 -18.07 -12.19 -13.97
CA PHE A 39 -17.79 -11.64 -12.64
C PHE A 39 -16.76 -10.52 -12.66
N ASP A 40 -15.67 -10.63 -13.42
CA ASP A 40 -14.67 -9.56 -13.54
C ASP A 40 -15.29 -8.29 -14.16
N ARG A 41 -16.19 -8.44 -15.15
CA ARG A 41 -16.93 -7.32 -15.76
C ARG A 41 -17.83 -6.65 -14.73
N MET A 42 -18.63 -7.43 -13.98
CA MET A 42 -19.49 -6.93 -12.92
C MET A 42 -18.71 -6.21 -11.83
N LYS A 43 -17.57 -6.75 -11.41
CA LYS A 43 -16.69 -6.12 -10.42
C LYS A 43 -16.13 -4.77 -10.92
N ILE A 44 -15.79 -4.66 -12.20
CA ILE A 44 -15.35 -3.39 -12.82
C ILE A 44 -16.51 -2.39 -12.79
N GLU A 45 -17.71 -2.80 -13.17
CA GLU A 45 -18.92 -1.96 -13.15
C GLU A 45 -19.21 -1.45 -11.73
N MET A 46 -19.22 -2.33 -10.73
CA MET A 46 -19.44 -1.94 -9.34
C MET A 46 -18.33 -1.01 -8.82
N SER A 47 -17.09 -1.18 -9.27
CA SER A 47 -15.99 -0.27 -8.94
C SER A 47 -16.18 1.12 -9.54
N LEU A 48 -16.68 1.22 -10.76
CA LEU A 48 -17.02 2.51 -11.39
C LEU A 48 -18.20 3.18 -10.67
N ARG A 49 -19.23 2.43 -10.34
CA ARG A 49 -20.38 2.93 -9.55
C ARG A 49 -19.96 3.40 -8.16
N ALA A 50 -19.06 2.68 -7.47
CA ALA A 50 -18.52 3.09 -6.19
C ALA A 50 -17.73 4.41 -6.28
N LYS A 51 -16.97 4.61 -7.35
CA LYS A 51 -16.24 5.87 -7.61
C LYS A 51 -17.20 7.02 -7.86
N GLU A 52 -18.27 6.80 -8.60
CA GLU A 52 -19.28 7.84 -8.85
C GLU A 52 -19.98 8.24 -7.56
N LEU A 53 -20.36 7.31 -6.69
CA LEU A 53 -20.95 7.61 -5.38
C LEU A 53 -20.02 8.44 -4.47
N LEU A 54 -18.71 8.35 -4.68
CA LEU A 54 -17.70 9.07 -3.90
C LEU A 54 -17.07 10.23 -4.69
N LYS A 55 -17.61 10.61 -5.84
CA LYS A 55 -17.05 11.62 -6.75
C LYS A 55 -16.73 12.94 -6.05
N ASP A 56 -17.68 13.45 -5.26
CA ASP A 56 -17.49 14.69 -4.51
C ASP A 56 -16.35 14.60 -3.50
N CYS A 57 -16.13 13.41 -2.92
CA CYS A 57 -15.02 13.16 -1.99
C CYS A 57 -13.66 13.20 -2.70
N PHE A 58 -13.59 12.77 -3.97
CA PHE A 58 -12.35 12.79 -4.75
C PHE A 58 -12.10 14.16 -5.41
N GLN A 59 -13.15 14.89 -5.80
CA GLN A 59 -13.02 16.23 -6.39
C GLN A 59 -12.45 17.25 -5.41
N SER A 60 -12.85 17.20 -4.14
CA SER A 60 -12.29 18.06 -3.09
C SER A 60 -10.79 17.84 -2.85
N MET A 61 -10.22 16.76 -3.39
CA MET A 61 -8.79 16.42 -3.29
C MET A 61 -8.00 16.88 -4.52
N SER A 62 -8.60 16.89 -5.72
CA SER A 62 -7.92 17.34 -6.95
C SER A 62 -7.65 18.84 -6.92
N CYS A 63 -8.54 19.65 -6.37
CA CYS A 63 -8.31 21.07 -6.18
C CYS A 63 -7.11 21.40 -5.25
N ALA A 64 -6.70 20.46 -4.40
CA ALA A 64 -5.51 20.61 -3.56
C ALA A 64 -4.19 20.19 -4.26
N HIS A 65 -4.26 19.61 -5.46
CA HIS A 65 -3.12 19.11 -6.23
C HIS A 65 -2.83 19.88 -7.52
N GLU A 66 -3.74 20.74 -7.97
CA GLU A 66 -3.54 21.56 -9.18
C GLU A 66 -2.63 22.78 -8.98
N GLU A 67 -2.22 23.08 -7.74
CA GLU A 67 -1.29 24.21 -7.45
C GLU A 67 0.20 23.86 -7.56
N THR A 68 0.59 22.70 -8.10
CA THR A 68 2.01 22.40 -8.35
C THR A 68 2.24 21.79 -9.73
N SER A 69 2.05 22.57 -10.77
CA SER A 69 2.64 22.33 -12.08
C SER A 69 3.97 23.09 -12.14
N PRO A 70 5.12 22.45 -12.42
CA PRO A 70 6.39 23.12 -12.52
C PRO A 70 6.72 23.43 -13.97
N ASP A 71 6.13 24.48 -14.53
CA ASP A 71 6.64 25.12 -15.74
C ASP A 71 6.43 26.62 -15.64
N GLY A 72 7.54 27.31 -15.44
CA GLY A 72 7.77 28.70 -15.85
C GLY A 72 7.25 29.79 -14.91
N GLU A 73 8.19 30.53 -14.34
CA GLU A 73 8.03 31.90 -13.84
C GLU A 73 7.07 32.12 -12.68
N ASP A 74 7.54 31.85 -11.45
CA ASP A 74 7.10 32.63 -10.27
C ASP A 74 7.91 32.24 -9.02
N ALA A 75 9.18 32.65 -8.98
CA ALA A 75 10.00 32.59 -7.76
C ALA A 75 9.62 33.66 -6.71
N GLN A 76 8.53 34.41 -6.90
CA GLN A 76 8.09 35.46 -6.00
C GLN A 76 6.81 35.17 -5.21
N LEU A 77 6.12 34.02 -5.47
CA LEU A 77 4.88 33.69 -4.76
C LEU A 77 5.07 32.80 -3.53
N ASN A 78 6.27 32.25 -3.30
CA ASN A 78 6.53 31.39 -2.14
C ASN A 78 6.77 32.12 -0.81
N GLU A 79 6.88 33.44 -0.79
CA GLU A 79 6.95 34.23 0.45
C GLU A 79 5.58 34.69 0.99
N LEU A 80 4.51 34.56 0.20
CA LEU A 80 3.17 35.03 0.60
C LEU A 80 2.32 33.96 1.35
N CYS A 81 2.77 32.75 1.47
CA CYS A 81 1.99 31.67 2.11
C CYS A 81 2.14 31.57 3.64
N CYS A 82 2.95 32.43 4.26
CA CYS A 82 3.18 32.43 5.72
C CYS A 82 2.93 33.80 6.39
N THR A 83 2.13 34.67 5.80
CA THR A 83 1.73 35.90 6.47
C THR A 83 0.55 35.65 7.40
N LYS A 84 0.52 36.41 8.52
CA LYS A 84 -0.58 36.34 9.52
C LYS A 84 -1.98 36.49 8.91
N ASP A 85 -2.09 37.08 7.72
CA ASP A 85 -3.35 37.28 7.00
C ASP A 85 -3.91 36.01 6.38
N SER A 86 -3.07 35.00 6.05
CA SER A 86 -3.56 33.70 5.58
C SER A 86 -4.17 32.85 6.71
N VAL A 87 -3.73 33.06 7.95
CA VAL A 87 -4.32 32.42 9.14
C VAL A 87 -5.69 33.03 9.46
N ASN A 88 -5.87 34.33 9.23
CA ASN A 88 -7.15 35.00 9.48
C ASN A 88 -8.22 34.64 8.42
N ARG A 89 -7.87 34.39 7.16
CA ARG A 89 -8.85 33.94 6.14
C ARG A 89 -9.44 32.55 6.42
N PHE A 90 -8.73 31.68 7.14
CA PHE A 90 -9.26 30.40 7.58
C PHE A 90 -10.16 30.49 8.81
N SER A 91 -10.19 31.62 9.51
CA SER A 91 -11.00 31.81 10.74
C SER A 91 -12.37 32.39 10.47
N GLU A 92 -12.61 33.01 9.32
CA GLU A 92 -13.89 33.67 9.02
C GLU A 92 -14.97 32.72 8.50
N ASP A 93 -14.61 31.53 7.96
CA ASP A 93 -15.56 30.56 7.42
C ASP A 93 -15.88 29.38 8.36
N ILE A 94 -15.29 29.34 9.55
CA ILE A 94 -15.59 28.28 10.52
C ILE A 94 -16.58 28.80 11.54
N ASP A 95 -17.83 28.37 11.43
CA ASP A 95 -18.84 28.60 12.46
C ASP A 95 -18.48 27.82 13.73
N PHE A 96 -17.79 28.49 14.64
CA PHE A 96 -17.42 27.95 15.96
C PHE A 96 -18.61 27.74 16.90
N SER A 97 -19.82 28.25 16.58
CA SER A 97 -21.03 27.98 17.33
C SER A 97 -21.39 26.49 17.38
N ILE A 98 -20.89 25.71 16.41
CA ILE A 98 -20.97 24.24 16.36
C ILE A 98 -20.33 23.60 17.61
N PHE A 99 -19.25 24.19 18.14
CA PHE A 99 -18.52 23.63 19.30
C PHE A 99 -19.19 23.93 20.62
N SER A 100 -20.07 24.95 20.68
CA SER A 100 -20.80 25.32 21.90
C SER A 100 -21.98 24.40 22.22
N ASN A 101 -22.42 23.56 21.25
CA ASN A 101 -23.46 22.57 21.48
C ASN A 101 -23.22 21.29 20.69
N PRO A 102 -22.65 20.24 21.33
CA PRO A 102 -22.39 18.93 20.69
C PRO A 102 -23.62 18.26 20.07
N GLU A 103 -24.83 18.64 20.50
CA GLU A 103 -26.08 18.13 19.93
C GLU A 103 -26.39 18.73 18.55
N ASN A 104 -25.88 19.91 18.23
CA ASN A 104 -26.05 20.51 16.93
C ASN A 104 -25.21 19.77 15.85
N LEU A 105 -24.06 19.24 16.22
CA LEU A 105 -23.26 18.33 15.34
C LEU A 105 -24.01 17.03 15.02
N LYS A 106 -24.76 16.48 15.98
CA LYS A 106 -25.60 15.29 15.77
C LYS A 106 -26.82 15.58 14.90
N LYS A 107 -27.39 16.78 14.98
CA LYS A 107 -28.56 17.21 14.18
C LYS A 107 -28.23 17.39 12.68
N GLN A 108 -26.97 17.71 12.33
CA GLN A 108 -26.56 17.89 10.92
C GLN A 108 -26.39 16.57 10.17
N LEU A 109 -26.07 15.46 10.83
CA LEU A 109 -25.91 14.15 10.21
C LEU A 109 -26.89 13.17 10.85
N ASN A 110 -27.98 12.87 10.16
CA ASN A 110 -28.94 11.84 10.55
C ASN A 110 -28.85 10.67 9.59
N LEU A 111 -28.51 9.49 10.11
CA LEU A 111 -28.38 8.25 9.36
C LEU A 111 -29.50 7.24 9.70
N ALA A 112 -30.57 7.65 10.37
CA ALA A 112 -31.74 6.83 10.62
C ALA A 112 -32.40 6.43 9.27
N GLY A 113 -32.66 5.16 9.06
CA GLY A 113 -33.26 4.62 7.83
C GLY A 113 -32.35 4.70 6.59
N LYS A 114 -31.05 5.02 6.75
CA LYS A 114 -30.09 5.02 5.66
C LYS A 114 -29.49 3.63 5.41
N THR A 115 -29.25 3.34 4.14
CA THR A 115 -28.64 2.07 3.70
C THR A 115 -27.16 2.00 4.07
N VAL A 116 -26.56 0.80 4.01
CA VAL A 116 -25.12 0.58 4.26
C VAL A 116 -24.27 1.44 3.30
N LYS A 117 -24.62 1.51 2.02
CA LYS A 117 -23.89 2.34 1.04
C LYS A 117 -23.94 3.83 1.38
N GLU A 118 -25.12 4.35 1.79
CA GLU A 118 -25.26 5.76 2.20
C GLU A 118 -24.45 6.05 3.46
N CYS A 119 -24.41 5.13 4.42
CA CYS A 119 -23.57 5.24 5.61
C CYS A 119 -22.07 5.28 5.26
N ILE A 120 -21.62 4.45 4.30
CA ILE A 120 -20.22 4.46 3.84
C ILE A 120 -19.88 5.78 3.14
N VAL A 121 -20.78 6.30 2.28
CA VAL A 121 -20.61 7.61 1.62
C VAL A 121 -20.54 8.73 2.65
N ALA A 122 -21.45 8.75 3.62
CA ALA A 122 -21.46 9.74 4.70
C ALA A 122 -20.16 9.70 5.53
N TYR A 123 -19.67 8.48 5.84
CA TYR A 123 -18.39 8.30 6.51
C TYR A 123 -17.23 8.85 5.69
N ALA A 124 -17.19 8.56 4.39
CA ALA A 124 -16.15 9.09 3.49
C ALA A 124 -16.17 10.63 3.49
N LYS A 125 -17.35 11.25 3.36
CA LYS A 125 -17.52 12.71 3.43
C LYS A 125 -17.02 13.29 4.76
N SER A 126 -17.21 12.59 5.89
CA SER A 126 -16.68 13.01 7.19
C SER A 126 -15.14 12.99 7.28
N LYS A 127 -14.44 12.34 6.33
CA LYS A 127 -12.98 12.16 6.31
C LYS A 127 -12.30 13.02 5.24
N VAL A 128 -12.77 14.24 5.01
CA VAL A 128 -12.35 15.15 3.91
C VAL A 128 -10.84 15.22 3.68
N LYS A 129 -10.00 15.14 4.73
CA LYS A 129 -8.53 15.23 4.61
C LYS A 129 -7.81 13.88 4.52
N HIS A 130 -8.52 12.78 4.33
CA HIS A 130 -7.94 11.43 4.42
C HIS A 130 -8.15 10.60 3.15
N GLU A 131 -7.35 10.86 2.11
CA GLU A 131 -7.34 10.11 0.84
C GLU A 131 -7.40 8.59 1.02
N SER A 132 -6.60 8.07 1.96
CA SER A 132 -6.57 6.64 2.25
C SER A 132 -7.91 6.09 2.79
N ALA A 133 -8.72 6.93 3.44
CA ALA A 133 -10.06 6.54 3.87
C ALA A 133 -11.02 6.48 2.69
N HIS A 134 -10.94 7.43 1.76
CA HIS A 134 -11.76 7.45 0.54
C HIS A 134 -11.47 6.24 -0.34
N ILE A 135 -10.20 5.89 -0.55
CA ILE A 135 -9.81 4.68 -1.30
C ILE A 135 -10.36 3.41 -0.64
N LYS A 136 -10.29 3.31 0.69
CA LYS A 136 -10.88 2.18 1.43
C LYS A 136 -12.39 2.12 1.31
N CYS A 137 -13.07 3.26 1.42
CA CYS A 137 -14.53 3.33 1.25
C CYS A 137 -14.93 2.93 -0.17
N CYS A 138 -14.21 3.39 -1.20
CA CYS A 138 -14.44 2.99 -2.58
C CYS A 138 -14.30 1.47 -2.76
N HIS A 139 -13.24 0.89 -2.22
CA HIS A 139 -13.00 -0.54 -2.28
C HIS A 139 -14.09 -1.33 -1.52
N LEU A 140 -14.51 -0.86 -0.35
CA LEU A 140 -15.59 -1.47 0.41
C LEU A 140 -16.93 -1.39 -0.34
N LEU A 141 -17.29 -0.21 -0.88
CA LEU A 141 -18.50 -0.01 -1.67
C LEU A 141 -18.57 -0.95 -2.87
N THR A 142 -17.44 -1.19 -3.55
CA THR A 142 -17.38 -2.14 -4.68
C THR A 142 -17.92 -3.52 -4.28
N TYR A 143 -17.53 -4.04 -3.11
CA TYR A 143 -17.98 -5.35 -2.65
C TYR A 143 -19.40 -5.34 -2.05
N ILE A 144 -19.81 -4.26 -1.41
CA ILE A 144 -21.19 -4.10 -0.94
C ILE A 144 -22.14 -4.07 -2.13
N LEU A 145 -21.88 -3.26 -3.15
CA LEU A 145 -22.68 -3.22 -4.37
C LEU A 145 -22.70 -4.56 -5.11
N LEU A 146 -21.58 -5.29 -5.08
CA LEU A 146 -21.49 -6.61 -5.70
C LEU A 146 -22.38 -7.64 -4.95
N ILE A 147 -22.45 -7.55 -3.61
CA ILE A 147 -23.37 -8.39 -2.81
C ILE A 147 -24.82 -8.03 -3.11
N GLU A 148 -25.19 -6.75 -3.13
CA GLU A 148 -26.53 -6.29 -3.45
C GLU A 148 -26.97 -6.82 -4.83
N GLU A 149 -26.08 -6.78 -5.82
CA GLU A 149 -26.35 -7.25 -7.19
C GLU A 149 -26.45 -8.77 -7.31
N THR A 150 -25.66 -9.55 -6.57
CA THR A 150 -25.47 -10.99 -6.81
C THR A 150 -26.08 -11.89 -5.74
N ARG A 151 -26.35 -11.38 -4.54
CA ARG A 151 -26.75 -12.18 -3.39
C ARG A 151 -28.05 -11.76 -2.73
N MET A 152 -28.51 -10.52 -2.98
CA MET A 152 -29.77 -10.04 -2.44
C MET A 152 -30.91 -10.35 -3.41
N GLU A 153 -32.03 -10.83 -2.84
CA GLU A 153 -33.26 -11.00 -3.62
C GLU A 153 -33.73 -9.66 -4.17
N ASN A 154 -34.12 -9.65 -5.42
CA ASN A 154 -34.57 -8.45 -6.14
C ASN A 154 -33.59 -7.26 -6.06
N LYS A 155 -32.27 -7.54 -5.87
CA LYS A 155 -31.24 -6.52 -5.69
C LYS A 155 -31.55 -5.55 -4.54
N ALA A 156 -32.14 -6.05 -3.49
CA ALA A 156 -32.48 -5.26 -2.31
C ALA A 156 -31.24 -4.57 -1.71
N GLU A 157 -31.43 -3.37 -1.21
CA GLU A 157 -30.35 -2.60 -0.59
C GLU A 157 -30.06 -3.12 0.83
N LEU A 158 -28.79 -3.21 1.16
CA LEU A 158 -28.36 -3.61 2.51
C LEU A 158 -28.65 -2.53 3.53
N MET A 159 -29.34 -2.91 4.60
CA MET A 159 -29.61 -2.04 5.76
C MET A 159 -28.59 -2.29 6.88
N PRO A 160 -28.19 -1.28 7.66
CA PRO A 160 -27.21 -1.44 8.75
C PRO A 160 -27.62 -2.47 9.82
N GLU A 161 -28.92 -2.66 10.03
CA GLU A 161 -29.45 -3.63 11.00
C GLU A 161 -29.22 -5.10 10.62
N VAL A 162 -28.89 -5.36 9.34
CA VAL A 162 -28.53 -6.70 8.86
C VAL A 162 -27.04 -7.01 9.08
N ILE A 163 -26.23 -5.98 9.33
CA ILE A 163 -24.78 -6.13 9.49
C ILE A 163 -24.45 -6.61 10.91
N GLY A 164 -24.74 -7.87 11.18
CA GLY A 164 -24.43 -8.57 12.42
C GLY A 164 -23.27 -9.56 12.28
N LEU A 165 -23.11 -10.43 13.28
CA LEU A 165 -22.07 -11.47 13.32
C LEU A 165 -22.14 -12.38 12.09
N ASP A 166 -23.33 -12.87 11.76
CA ASP A 166 -23.54 -13.80 10.64
C ASP A 166 -23.22 -13.14 9.31
N PHE A 167 -23.69 -11.89 9.10
CA PHE A 167 -23.32 -11.14 7.89
C PHE A 167 -21.81 -10.98 7.78
N LEU A 168 -21.12 -10.59 8.85
CA LEU A 168 -19.67 -10.35 8.82
C LEU A 168 -18.88 -11.64 8.53
N ASN A 169 -19.32 -12.78 9.06
CA ASN A 169 -18.74 -14.08 8.74
C ASN A 169 -19.01 -14.50 7.27
N CYS A 170 -20.23 -14.33 6.78
CA CYS A 170 -20.56 -14.58 5.38
C CYS A 170 -19.82 -13.64 4.43
N PHE A 171 -19.63 -12.38 4.82
CA PHE A 171 -18.86 -11.40 4.05
C PHE A 171 -17.39 -11.76 3.96
N GLU A 172 -16.79 -12.24 5.06
CA GLU A 172 -15.42 -12.78 5.08
C GLU A 172 -15.27 -13.91 4.07
N LEU A 173 -16.16 -14.92 4.11
CA LEU A 173 -16.17 -16.05 3.17
C LEU A 173 -16.41 -15.61 1.72
N PHE A 174 -17.29 -14.64 1.50
CA PHE A 174 -17.52 -14.08 0.18
C PHE A 174 -16.26 -13.43 -0.39
N LEU A 175 -15.54 -12.63 0.41
CA LEU A 175 -14.31 -11.98 0.01
C LEU A 175 -13.16 -12.98 -0.25
N ASP A 176 -13.07 -14.06 0.55
CA ASP A 176 -12.07 -15.12 0.39
C ASP A 176 -12.23 -15.85 -0.95
N ARG A 177 -13.47 -16.11 -1.37
CA ARG A 177 -13.76 -16.72 -2.68
C ARG A 177 -13.36 -15.87 -3.87
N HIS A 178 -13.12 -14.57 -3.66
CA HIS A 178 -12.66 -13.64 -4.69
C HIS A 178 -11.15 -13.46 -4.74
N HIS A 179 -10.40 -14.41 -4.18
CA HIS A 179 -8.94 -14.46 -4.20
C HIS A 179 -8.27 -13.18 -3.67
N LEU A 180 -8.91 -12.52 -2.71
CA LEU A 180 -8.30 -11.41 -2.00
C LEU A 180 -7.25 -11.92 -1.01
N SER A 181 -6.23 -11.11 -0.77
CA SER A 181 -5.28 -11.46 0.29
C SER A 181 -6.00 -11.43 1.64
N PRO A 182 -5.70 -12.34 2.59
CA PRO A 182 -6.33 -12.37 3.90
C PRO A 182 -6.30 -11.04 4.64
N ASN A 183 -5.19 -10.29 4.52
CA ASN A 183 -5.10 -8.94 5.09
C ASN A 183 -6.09 -7.95 4.45
N THR A 184 -6.42 -8.12 3.17
CA THR A 184 -7.41 -7.28 2.47
C THR A 184 -8.82 -7.65 2.94
N VAL A 185 -9.12 -8.94 3.03
CA VAL A 185 -10.39 -9.47 3.54
C VAL A 185 -10.68 -8.89 4.91
N VAL A 186 -9.78 -9.12 5.86
CA VAL A 186 -9.93 -8.60 7.22
C VAL A 186 -10.03 -7.08 7.25
N GLY A 187 -9.23 -6.39 6.43
CA GLY A 187 -9.29 -4.93 6.31
C GLY A 187 -10.66 -4.43 5.87
N LEU A 188 -11.34 -5.13 4.96
CA LEU A 188 -12.69 -4.78 4.49
C LEU A 188 -13.75 -5.10 5.55
N VAL A 189 -13.70 -6.29 6.17
CA VAL A 189 -14.64 -6.68 7.25
C VAL A 189 -14.52 -5.74 8.45
N CYS A 190 -13.29 -5.43 8.89
CA CYS A 190 -13.07 -4.42 9.95
C CYS A 190 -13.59 -3.04 9.55
N SER A 191 -13.51 -2.68 8.27
CA SER A 191 -13.96 -1.36 7.79
C SER A 191 -15.48 -1.27 7.82
N VAL A 192 -16.22 -2.27 7.32
CA VAL A 192 -17.68 -2.24 7.38
C VAL A 192 -18.16 -2.20 8.84
N LYS A 193 -17.65 -3.08 9.70
CA LYS A 193 -17.94 -3.05 11.13
C LYS A 193 -17.73 -1.67 11.77
N SER A 194 -16.54 -1.08 11.55
CA SER A 194 -16.19 0.21 12.14
C SER A 194 -17.06 1.35 11.62
N ILE A 195 -17.41 1.32 10.33
CA ILE A 195 -18.27 2.33 9.72
C ILE A 195 -19.70 2.21 10.24
N MET A 196 -20.22 0.99 10.39
CA MET A 196 -21.58 0.78 10.95
C MET A 196 -21.65 1.24 12.41
N ILE A 197 -20.66 0.87 13.25
CA ILE A 197 -20.60 1.36 14.64
C ILE A 197 -20.52 2.91 14.67
N TRP A 198 -19.78 3.51 13.74
CA TRP A 198 -19.77 4.96 13.59
C TRP A 198 -21.15 5.50 13.19
N ALA A 199 -21.82 4.90 12.21
CA ALA A 199 -23.15 5.30 11.75
C ALA A 199 -24.21 5.21 12.86
N GLY A 200 -24.11 4.21 13.75
CA GLY A 200 -24.98 4.07 14.90
C GLY A 200 -24.94 5.27 15.85
N ARG A 201 -23.82 5.96 15.95
CA ARG A 201 -23.71 7.21 16.74
C ARG A 201 -24.50 8.37 16.13
N TYR A 202 -24.90 8.24 14.86
CA TYR A 202 -25.68 9.21 14.09
C TYR A 202 -27.09 8.71 13.75
N GLY A 203 -27.58 7.71 14.48
CA GLY A 203 -28.97 7.26 14.41
C GLY A 203 -29.24 6.06 13.51
N ALA A 204 -28.24 5.48 12.85
CA ALA A 204 -28.44 4.22 12.14
C ALA A 204 -28.78 3.11 13.13
N LYS A 205 -29.81 2.31 12.81
CA LYS A 205 -30.19 1.14 13.60
C LYS A 205 -29.21 0.01 13.31
N LEU A 206 -28.52 -0.49 14.33
CA LEU A 206 -27.51 -1.54 14.20
C LEU A 206 -28.03 -2.90 14.68
N CYS A 207 -27.41 -3.96 14.17
CA CYS A 207 -27.55 -5.28 14.77
C CYS A 207 -26.87 -5.34 16.14
N ASN A 208 -27.49 -6.01 17.12
CA ASN A 208 -27.00 -6.02 18.50
C ASN A 208 -25.68 -6.81 18.65
N ASP A 209 -25.43 -7.78 17.78
CA ASP A 209 -24.27 -8.67 17.81
C ASP A 209 -23.08 -8.21 16.93
N ILE A 210 -23.18 -7.02 16.31
CA ILE A 210 -22.13 -6.51 15.42
C ILE A 210 -20.76 -6.43 16.11
N GLU A 211 -20.72 -6.22 17.42
CA GLU A 211 -19.49 -6.14 18.20
C GLU A 211 -18.89 -7.51 18.52
N GLU A 212 -19.64 -8.59 18.42
CA GLU A 212 -19.18 -9.95 18.72
C GLU A 212 -18.17 -10.47 17.72
N TRP A 213 -18.24 -10.02 16.45
CA TRP A 213 -17.25 -10.39 15.45
C TRP A 213 -15.85 -9.91 15.87
N LYS A 214 -14.93 -10.86 16.01
CA LYS A 214 -13.54 -10.62 16.37
C LYS A 214 -12.64 -11.09 15.25
N TYR A 215 -11.69 -10.25 14.89
CA TYR A 215 -10.65 -10.62 13.95
C TYR A 215 -9.84 -11.82 14.46
N LYS A 216 -9.85 -12.89 13.69
CA LYS A 216 -8.94 -14.00 13.88
C LYS A 216 -7.61 -13.62 13.26
N ASN A 217 -6.57 -13.49 14.06
CA ASN A 217 -5.23 -13.17 13.56
C ASN A 217 -4.77 -14.31 12.66
N THR A 218 -4.93 -14.14 11.37
CA THR A 218 -4.31 -15.04 10.40
C THR A 218 -2.86 -14.61 10.29
N ASP A 219 -1.94 -15.43 10.79
CA ASP A 219 -0.49 -15.23 10.66
C ASP A 219 -0.02 -15.43 9.21
N ASN A 220 -0.75 -14.84 8.26
CA ASN A 220 -0.40 -14.79 6.86
C ASN A 220 0.78 -13.83 6.66
N ILE A 221 1.95 -14.31 7.01
CA ILE A 221 3.20 -13.57 6.91
C ILE A 221 3.71 -13.73 5.49
N LYS A 222 3.45 -12.74 4.64
CA LYS A 222 4.22 -12.64 3.38
C LYS A 222 5.71 -12.64 3.71
N PRO A 223 6.54 -13.34 2.92
CA PRO A 223 7.97 -13.40 3.18
C PRO A 223 8.53 -11.98 3.24
N LYS A 224 9.27 -11.72 4.30
CA LYS A 224 9.91 -10.45 4.50
C LYS A 224 11.32 -10.54 3.91
N VAL A 225 11.60 -9.75 2.89
CA VAL A 225 12.92 -9.65 2.27
C VAL A 225 13.65 -8.44 2.83
N ALA A 226 14.91 -8.63 3.20
CA ALA A 226 15.91 -7.60 3.42
C ALA A 226 17.12 -7.93 2.53
N LEU A 227 17.86 -6.92 2.10
CA LEU A 227 19.02 -7.09 1.23
C LEU A 227 20.31 -7.12 2.05
N SER A 228 21.28 -7.90 1.59
CA SER A 228 22.63 -7.87 2.15
C SER A 228 23.43 -6.65 1.61
N PRO A 229 24.54 -6.27 2.27
CA PRO A 229 25.44 -5.23 1.74
C PRO A 229 25.96 -5.53 0.33
N GLU A 230 26.22 -6.80 0.02
CA GLU A 230 26.68 -7.26 -1.30
C GLU A 230 25.58 -7.09 -2.35
N GLU A 231 24.33 -7.37 -2.00
CA GLU A 231 23.19 -7.17 -2.88
C GLU A 231 22.93 -5.67 -3.16
N ILE A 232 23.09 -4.81 -2.15
CA ILE A 232 23.02 -3.36 -2.35
C ILE A 232 24.13 -2.89 -3.29
N SER A 233 25.34 -3.40 -3.12
CA SER A 233 26.48 -3.12 -4.00
C SER A 233 26.21 -3.60 -5.42
N LYS A 234 25.66 -4.82 -5.60
CA LYS A 234 25.25 -5.35 -6.91
C LYS A 234 24.25 -4.42 -7.60
N ILE A 235 23.27 -3.91 -6.86
CA ILE A 235 22.26 -2.96 -7.37
C ILE A 235 22.94 -1.65 -7.79
N TYR A 236 23.81 -1.10 -6.96
CA TYR A 236 24.46 0.19 -7.23
C TYR A 236 25.38 0.14 -8.46
N TYR A 237 26.23 -0.88 -8.56
CA TYR A 237 27.20 -1.00 -9.64
C TYR A 237 26.64 -1.61 -10.93
N PHE A 238 25.38 -2.04 -10.96
CA PHE A 238 24.76 -2.59 -12.16
C PHE A 238 24.78 -1.59 -13.33
N ASN A 239 25.30 -2.03 -14.49
CA ASN A 239 25.39 -1.18 -15.67
C ASN A 239 24.04 -1.04 -16.40
N ILE A 240 23.27 -0.03 -16.04
CA ILE A 240 21.96 0.26 -16.67
C ILE A 240 22.16 0.73 -18.14
N ASP A 241 23.32 1.28 -18.49
CA ASP A 241 23.56 1.77 -19.85
C ASP A 241 23.70 0.65 -20.88
N SER A 242 24.08 -0.56 -20.45
CA SER A 242 24.14 -1.73 -21.32
C SER A 242 22.77 -2.34 -21.66
N LEU A 243 21.70 -1.94 -20.97
CA LEU A 243 20.37 -2.50 -21.20
C LEU A 243 19.83 -2.13 -22.60
N PRO A 244 19.16 -3.07 -23.30
CA PRO A 244 18.55 -2.81 -24.61
C PRO A 244 17.20 -2.09 -24.48
N VAL A 245 17.16 -0.94 -23.80
CA VAL A 245 15.96 -0.13 -23.57
C VAL A 245 16.18 1.32 -23.99
N ARG A 246 15.10 2.05 -24.24
CA ARG A 246 15.13 3.45 -24.67
C ARG A 246 15.89 4.33 -23.67
N PRO A 247 16.64 5.38 -24.11
CA PRO A 247 17.41 6.27 -23.24
C PRO A 247 16.60 6.86 -22.08
N GLN A 248 15.37 7.28 -22.34
CA GLN A 248 14.48 7.82 -21.31
C GLN A 248 14.20 6.80 -20.20
N LYS A 249 14.02 5.52 -20.55
CA LYS A 249 13.83 4.44 -19.58
C LYS A 249 15.09 4.20 -18.75
N LYS A 250 16.27 4.23 -19.37
CA LYS A 250 17.56 4.17 -18.65
C LYS A 250 17.66 5.28 -17.60
N LYS A 251 17.32 6.52 -17.98
CA LYS A 251 17.29 7.66 -17.06
C LYS A 251 16.33 7.42 -15.88
N THR A 252 15.13 6.90 -16.15
CA THR A 252 14.14 6.53 -15.14
C THR A 252 14.66 5.45 -14.19
N LEU A 253 15.23 4.35 -14.71
CA LEU A 253 15.80 3.26 -13.91
C LEU A 253 16.96 3.74 -13.03
N LYS A 254 17.83 4.65 -13.53
CA LYS A 254 18.91 5.26 -12.74
C LYS A 254 18.37 6.08 -11.57
N ARG A 255 17.29 6.83 -11.75
CA ARG A 255 16.64 7.61 -10.69
C ARG A 255 15.98 6.70 -9.63
N VAL A 256 15.27 5.66 -10.07
CA VAL A 256 14.65 4.65 -9.20
C VAL A 256 15.71 3.91 -8.38
N ARG A 257 16.81 3.48 -9.02
CA ARG A 257 17.97 2.86 -8.35
C ARG A 257 18.53 3.76 -7.25
N ALA A 258 18.80 5.01 -7.59
CA ALA A 258 19.38 5.98 -6.66
C ALA A 258 18.50 6.17 -5.42
N LEU A 259 17.18 6.36 -5.60
CA LEU A 259 16.25 6.48 -4.48
C LEU A 259 16.20 5.20 -3.65
N PHE A 260 16.24 4.03 -4.28
CA PHE A 260 16.19 2.75 -3.58
C PHE A 260 17.44 2.51 -2.71
N VAL A 261 18.62 2.77 -3.26
CA VAL A 261 19.89 2.67 -2.50
C VAL A 261 19.89 3.66 -1.33
N LEU A 262 19.46 4.92 -1.55
CA LEU A 262 19.28 5.88 -0.46
C LEU A 262 18.27 5.39 0.59
N SER A 263 17.19 4.72 0.19
CA SER A 263 16.21 4.19 1.14
C SER A 263 16.77 3.06 2.00
N CYS A 264 17.68 2.23 1.45
CA CYS A 264 18.40 1.21 2.21
C CYS A 264 19.38 1.82 3.23
N PHE A 265 19.84 3.03 2.99
CA PHE A 265 20.74 3.76 3.87
C PHE A 265 20.02 4.64 4.89
N LEU A 266 18.99 5.39 4.47
CA LEU A 266 18.27 6.34 5.33
C LEU A 266 17.11 5.71 6.13
N GLY A 267 16.63 4.55 5.71
CA GLY A 267 15.57 3.81 6.40
C GLY A 267 14.21 4.51 6.46
N GLN A 268 13.97 5.54 5.64
CA GLN A 268 12.73 6.31 5.66
C GLN A 268 11.62 5.66 4.83
N ARG A 269 10.36 6.08 5.07
CA ARG A 269 9.23 5.66 4.24
C ARG A 269 9.30 6.33 2.86
N TYR A 270 8.73 5.69 1.84
CA TYR A 270 8.66 6.27 0.49
C TYR A 270 8.14 7.71 0.48
N SER A 271 7.03 7.98 1.19
CA SER A 271 6.44 9.33 1.29
C SER A 271 7.37 10.39 1.87
N ASP A 272 8.38 9.97 2.64
CA ASP A 272 9.38 10.86 3.23
C ASP A 272 10.60 10.96 2.32
N MET A 273 10.97 9.86 1.65
CA MET A 273 12.06 9.81 0.68
C MET A 273 11.84 10.68 -0.55
N ILE A 274 10.60 10.80 -1.06
CA ILE A 274 10.30 11.66 -2.21
C ILE A 274 10.34 13.16 -1.88
N ARG A 275 10.44 13.51 -0.59
CA ARG A 275 10.50 14.89 -0.07
C ARG A 275 11.89 15.26 0.48
N LEU A 276 12.91 14.48 0.12
CA LEU A 276 14.29 14.80 0.52
C LEU A 276 14.70 16.17 -0.02
N ASP A 277 15.32 16.94 0.86
CA ASP A 277 15.81 18.28 0.58
C ASP A 277 17.15 18.47 1.28
N LYS A 278 18.00 19.38 0.77
CA LYS A 278 19.32 19.69 1.32
C LYS A 278 19.26 20.04 2.81
N LYS A 279 18.19 20.73 3.26
CA LYS A 279 17.97 21.09 4.67
C LYS A 279 17.80 19.89 5.60
N ASN A 280 17.52 18.70 5.06
CA ASN A 280 17.44 17.49 5.86
C ASN A 280 18.82 16.94 6.27
N PHE A 281 19.89 17.42 5.66
CA PHE A 281 21.24 16.88 5.83
C PHE A 281 22.17 17.90 6.49
N SER A 282 23.02 17.39 7.39
CA SER A 282 24.24 18.02 7.84
C SER A 282 25.42 17.09 7.55
N GLU A 283 26.65 17.48 7.88
CA GLU A 283 27.84 16.63 7.68
C GLU A 283 27.74 15.29 8.41
N GLU A 284 27.13 15.28 9.58
CA GLU A 284 27.10 14.12 10.46
C GLU A 284 25.71 13.53 10.68
N SER A 285 24.66 14.20 10.22
CA SER A 285 23.28 13.79 10.53
C SER A 285 22.28 14.01 9.41
N PHE A 286 21.19 13.28 9.54
CA PHE A 286 20.00 13.41 8.70
C PHE A 286 18.78 13.57 9.59
N THR A 287 17.92 14.53 9.27
CA THR A 287 16.69 14.80 10.03
C THR A 287 15.52 15.05 9.09
N VAL A 288 14.39 14.37 9.34
CA VAL A 288 13.18 14.53 8.54
C VAL A 288 11.91 14.48 9.39
N TYR A 289 10.97 15.39 9.10
CA TYR A 289 9.63 15.32 9.66
C TYR A 289 8.77 14.34 8.86
N GLN A 290 8.37 13.24 9.49
CA GLN A 290 7.65 12.14 8.83
C GLN A 290 6.17 12.48 8.62
N LYS A 291 5.68 12.38 7.37
CA LYS A 291 4.28 12.67 7.02
C LYS A 291 3.27 11.78 7.77
N LYS A 292 3.56 10.49 7.89
CA LYS A 292 2.62 9.51 8.47
C LYS A 292 2.50 9.58 9.98
N THR A 293 3.62 9.69 10.67
CA THR A 293 3.68 9.66 12.15
C THR A 293 3.64 11.06 12.76
N ARG A 294 3.77 12.11 11.94
CA ARG A 294 3.86 13.51 12.38
C ARG A 294 4.91 13.71 13.48
N HIS A 295 6.03 13.03 13.32
CA HIS A 295 7.14 13.02 14.28
C HIS A 295 8.46 13.22 13.53
N THR A 296 9.42 13.87 14.18
CA THR A 296 10.77 14.07 13.64
C THR A 296 11.59 12.80 13.85
N SER A 297 12.16 12.30 12.78
CA SER A 297 13.15 11.23 12.76
C SER A 297 14.52 11.86 12.60
N SER A 298 15.49 11.44 13.40
CA SER A 298 16.86 11.93 13.36
C SER A 298 17.85 10.77 13.39
N MET A 299 18.86 10.85 12.55
CA MET A 299 19.91 9.86 12.37
C MET A 299 21.28 10.52 12.49
N ASP A 300 22.09 10.05 13.41
CA ASP A 300 23.51 10.33 13.47
C ASP A 300 24.26 9.29 12.63
N PHE A 301 24.95 9.73 11.59
CA PHE A 301 25.64 8.84 10.66
C PHE A 301 26.84 8.14 11.31
N ARG A 302 27.58 8.82 12.20
CA ARG A 302 28.70 8.21 12.91
C ARG A 302 28.24 7.07 13.81
N ARG A 303 27.14 7.29 14.51
CA ARG A 303 26.58 6.31 15.46
C ARG A 303 26.06 5.06 14.77
N ILE A 304 25.53 5.19 13.54
CA ILE A 304 24.94 4.05 12.80
C ILE A 304 25.98 3.42 11.87
N TYR A 305 26.78 4.20 11.16
CA TYR A 305 27.65 3.72 10.10
C TYR A 305 29.14 3.87 10.37
N GLY A 306 29.52 4.67 11.36
CA GLY A 306 30.89 5.13 11.52
C GLY A 306 31.28 6.11 10.41
N LYS A 307 31.20 5.68 9.16
CA LYS A 307 31.45 6.49 7.96
C LYS A 307 30.39 6.25 6.91
N ILE A 308 29.91 7.32 6.27
CA ILE A 308 28.96 7.22 5.15
C ILE A 308 29.66 6.53 3.96
N PRO A 309 29.05 5.47 3.39
CA PRO A 309 29.60 4.82 2.21
C PRO A 309 29.78 5.81 1.03
N THR A 310 30.87 5.65 0.28
CA THR A 310 31.22 6.57 -0.83
C THR A 310 30.10 6.66 -1.86
N TYR A 311 29.50 5.52 -2.24
CA TYR A 311 28.41 5.51 -3.23
C TYR A 311 27.15 6.25 -2.77
N VAL A 312 26.91 6.34 -1.44
CA VAL A 312 25.78 7.13 -0.91
C VAL A 312 26.07 8.62 -1.05
N LYS A 313 27.29 9.05 -0.73
CA LYS A 313 27.72 10.45 -0.95
C LYS A 313 27.61 10.84 -2.42
N GLU A 314 28.10 10.00 -3.32
CA GLU A 314 28.01 10.22 -4.77
C GLU A 314 26.55 10.40 -5.24
N ILE A 315 25.62 9.60 -4.71
CA ILE A 315 24.19 9.76 -5.04
C ILE A 315 23.67 11.09 -4.48
N LEU A 316 23.95 11.43 -3.22
CA LEU A 316 23.47 12.66 -2.59
C LEU A 316 23.99 13.90 -3.35
N GLU A 317 25.27 13.93 -3.66
CA GLU A 317 25.90 15.01 -4.43
C GLU A 317 25.32 15.12 -5.84
N LYS A 318 25.20 14.00 -6.56
CA LYS A 318 24.64 13.94 -7.92
C LYS A 318 23.23 14.51 -8.01
N TYR A 319 22.41 14.34 -6.99
CA TYR A 319 21.03 14.82 -6.94
C TYR A 319 20.87 16.06 -6.04
N ASN A 320 21.98 16.74 -5.72
CA ASN A 320 21.99 17.94 -4.88
C ASN A 320 21.19 17.75 -3.57
N TYR A 321 21.32 16.58 -2.95
CA TYR A 321 20.63 16.20 -1.71
C TYR A 321 19.09 16.19 -1.84
N GLN A 322 18.54 16.24 -3.03
CA GLN A 322 17.11 16.13 -3.30
C GLN A 322 16.72 14.71 -3.67
N SER A 323 15.42 14.43 -3.66
CA SER A 323 14.94 13.13 -4.10
C SER A 323 15.24 12.86 -5.57
N PRO A 324 15.89 11.73 -5.91
CA PRO A 324 16.10 11.33 -7.30
C PRO A 324 14.81 11.07 -8.08
N TRP A 325 13.71 10.83 -7.37
CA TRP A 325 12.42 10.46 -7.93
C TRP A 325 11.28 11.22 -7.27
N THR A 326 10.31 11.70 -8.07
CA THR A 326 9.16 12.49 -7.61
C THR A 326 7.81 11.92 -8.05
N GLY A 327 7.79 10.79 -8.80
CA GLY A 327 6.57 10.15 -9.29
C GLY A 327 5.79 9.41 -8.20
N ASP A 328 4.71 8.76 -8.59
CA ASP A 328 3.89 7.96 -7.69
C ASP A 328 4.57 6.64 -7.28
N ILE A 329 4.08 6.05 -6.18
CA ILE A 329 4.64 4.82 -5.60
C ILE A 329 4.39 3.58 -6.48
N SER A 330 3.31 3.54 -7.25
CA SER A 330 2.96 2.39 -8.10
C SER A 330 3.92 2.29 -9.26
N ASN A 331 4.19 3.41 -9.95
CA ASN A 331 5.19 3.49 -11.00
C ASN A 331 6.59 3.25 -10.45
N TYR A 332 6.93 3.80 -9.28
CA TYR A 332 8.20 3.52 -8.62
C TYR A 332 8.42 2.03 -8.39
N ASN A 333 7.47 1.34 -7.76
CA ASN A 333 7.56 -0.09 -7.49
C ASN A 333 7.59 -0.93 -8.77
N ARG A 334 6.89 -0.51 -9.83
CA ARG A 334 6.93 -1.17 -11.13
C ARG A 334 8.32 -1.11 -11.76
N TYR A 335 8.93 0.08 -11.80
CA TYR A 335 10.29 0.23 -12.34
C TYR A 335 11.36 -0.41 -11.45
N LEU A 336 11.14 -0.40 -10.13
CA LEU A 336 12.04 -1.06 -9.18
C LEU A 336 12.05 -2.58 -9.41
N ARG A 337 10.89 -3.21 -9.57
CA ARG A 337 10.78 -4.64 -9.88
C ARG A 337 11.48 -4.96 -11.19
N GLU A 338 11.20 -4.21 -12.23
CA GLU A 338 11.82 -4.39 -13.53
C GLU A 338 13.35 -4.26 -13.46
N LEU A 339 13.86 -3.29 -12.70
CA LEU A 339 15.29 -3.16 -12.45
C LEU A 339 15.87 -4.40 -11.75
N MET A 340 15.17 -4.93 -10.73
CA MET A 340 15.62 -6.13 -10.02
C MET A 340 15.63 -7.38 -10.91
N GLU A 341 14.69 -7.48 -11.84
CA GLU A 341 14.68 -8.52 -12.87
C GLU A 341 15.89 -8.40 -13.80
N TYR A 342 16.24 -7.21 -14.28
CA TYR A 342 17.45 -6.99 -15.08
C TYR A 342 18.76 -7.32 -14.33
N ILE A 343 18.80 -7.08 -13.02
CA ILE A 343 19.97 -7.39 -12.18
C ILE A 343 20.07 -8.89 -11.90
N GLY A 344 18.97 -9.66 -12.09
CA GLY A 344 18.93 -11.10 -11.87
C GLY A 344 18.71 -11.48 -10.40
N PHE A 345 17.73 -10.85 -9.73
CA PHE A 345 17.21 -11.31 -8.43
C PHE A 345 16.11 -12.35 -8.66
N ASP A 346 16.49 -13.50 -9.23
CA ASP A 346 15.57 -14.57 -9.63
C ASP A 346 15.45 -15.71 -8.62
N GLU A 347 16.15 -15.62 -7.47
CA GLU A 347 16.10 -16.63 -6.43
C GLU A 347 14.65 -16.87 -5.97
N PRO A 348 14.21 -18.14 -5.87
CA PRO A 348 12.88 -18.45 -5.36
C PRO A 348 12.81 -18.19 -3.86
N VAL A 349 11.77 -17.47 -3.44
CA VAL A 349 11.43 -17.25 -2.03
C VAL A 349 10.06 -17.87 -1.77
N SER A 350 10.04 -18.97 -1.05
CA SER A 350 8.82 -19.70 -0.71
C SER A 350 8.35 -19.33 0.70
N TYR A 351 7.06 -19.35 0.92
CA TYR A 351 6.46 -19.28 2.26
C TYR A 351 5.20 -20.13 2.31
N GLU A 352 4.95 -20.61 3.51
CA GLU A 352 3.77 -21.40 3.82
C GLU A 352 2.78 -20.57 4.62
N TYR A 353 1.52 -20.77 4.34
CA TYR A 353 0.43 -20.17 5.11
C TYR A 353 -0.75 -21.13 5.17
N SER A 354 -1.58 -21.00 6.21
CA SER A 354 -2.77 -21.83 6.38
C SER A 354 -4.02 -21.02 6.04
N ILE A 355 -4.94 -21.66 5.30
CA ILE A 355 -6.31 -21.18 5.10
C ILE A 355 -7.24 -22.34 5.51
N ASN A 356 -8.13 -22.11 6.45
CA ASN A 356 -9.10 -23.11 6.93
C ASN A 356 -8.47 -24.43 7.38
N GLY A 357 -7.25 -24.39 7.91
CA GLY A 357 -6.50 -25.58 8.34
C GLY A 357 -5.70 -26.28 7.25
N GLU A 358 -5.85 -25.89 6.00
CA GLU A 358 -5.03 -26.39 4.88
C GLU A 358 -3.78 -25.55 4.67
N MET A 359 -2.64 -26.21 4.46
CA MET A 359 -1.36 -25.55 4.20
C MET A 359 -1.14 -25.30 2.73
N TYR A 360 -0.78 -24.06 2.40
CA TYR A 360 -0.47 -23.61 1.06
C TYR A 360 0.97 -23.10 1.00
N THR A 361 1.71 -23.53 -0.01
CA THR A 361 3.06 -23.00 -0.31
C THR A 361 2.98 -22.11 -1.54
N VAL A 362 3.48 -20.88 -1.41
CA VAL A 362 3.59 -19.93 -2.52
C VAL A 362 5.05 -19.54 -2.71
N THR A 363 5.53 -19.61 -3.94
CA THR A 363 6.89 -19.25 -4.31
C THR A 363 6.89 -18.01 -5.21
N TYR A 364 7.69 -17.03 -4.85
CA TYR A 364 7.91 -15.81 -5.64
C TYR A 364 9.38 -15.69 -6.03
N LYS A 365 9.65 -15.07 -7.18
CA LYS A 365 10.99 -14.54 -7.44
C LYS A 365 11.29 -13.40 -6.46
N LYS A 366 12.52 -13.34 -5.95
CA LYS A 366 12.94 -12.28 -5.02
C LYS A 366 12.72 -10.87 -5.59
N SER A 367 12.94 -10.68 -6.90
CA SER A 367 12.65 -9.43 -7.62
C SER A 367 11.22 -8.94 -7.43
N HIS A 368 10.23 -9.85 -7.36
CA HIS A 368 8.82 -9.52 -7.17
C HIS A 368 8.46 -9.10 -5.73
N LEU A 369 9.30 -9.47 -4.77
CA LEU A 369 9.13 -9.12 -3.36
C LEU A 369 9.81 -7.80 -3.01
N ILE A 370 10.72 -7.30 -3.87
CA ILE A 370 11.44 -6.04 -3.65
C ILE A 370 10.54 -4.86 -4.02
N THR A 371 10.17 -4.10 -3.01
CA THR A 371 9.35 -2.89 -3.11
C THR A 371 10.02 -1.74 -2.36
N SER A 372 9.45 -0.53 -2.44
CA SER A 372 9.92 0.64 -1.69
C SER A 372 10.09 0.38 -0.18
N HIS A 373 9.31 -0.54 0.39
CA HIS A 373 9.38 -0.89 1.81
C HIS A 373 10.60 -1.76 2.16
N VAL A 374 11.16 -2.47 1.16
CA VAL A 374 12.35 -3.31 1.37
C VAL A 374 13.56 -2.46 1.74
N GLY A 375 13.74 -1.28 1.14
CA GLY A 375 14.85 -0.39 1.53
C GLY A 375 14.85 -0.07 3.04
N ARG A 376 13.70 0.33 3.59
CA ARG A 376 13.57 0.58 5.04
C ARG A 376 13.77 -0.68 5.88
N ARG A 377 13.31 -1.83 5.42
CA ARG A 377 13.52 -3.12 6.10
C ARG A 377 14.99 -3.50 6.10
N THR A 378 15.67 -3.33 4.99
CA THR A 378 17.10 -3.54 4.83
C THR A 378 17.91 -2.70 5.82
N PHE A 379 17.62 -1.40 5.92
CA PHE A 379 18.23 -0.51 6.91
C PHE A 379 18.11 -1.05 8.33
N ILE A 380 16.89 -1.43 8.74
CA ILE A 380 16.63 -1.89 10.11
C ILE A 380 17.33 -3.22 10.37
N THR A 381 17.24 -4.17 9.43
CA THR A 381 17.86 -5.49 9.56
C THR A 381 19.39 -5.38 9.63
N ASP A 382 20.00 -4.58 8.75
CA ASP A 382 21.43 -4.35 8.76
C ASP A 382 21.91 -3.67 10.06
N ALA A 383 21.21 -2.66 10.54
CA ALA A 383 21.55 -1.99 11.79
C ALA A 383 21.44 -2.93 13.02
N ILE A 384 20.42 -3.80 13.05
CA ILE A 384 20.29 -4.82 14.10
C ILE A 384 21.43 -5.84 14.03
N ASN A 385 21.75 -6.33 12.83
CA ASN A 385 22.84 -7.29 12.62
C ASN A 385 24.21 -6.73 13.03
N ARG A 386 24.37 -5.41 12.94
CA ARG A 386 25.57 -4.70 13.46
C ARG A 386 25.48 -4.34 14.93
N ASN A 387 24.50 -4.88 15.67
CA ASN A 387 24.30 -4.64 17.11
C ASN A 387 24.07 -3.17 17.48
N ILE A 388 23.50 -2.36 16.58
CA ILE A 388 23.10 -1.00 16.91
C ILE A 388 21.92 -1.03 17.87
N ASN A 389 21.96 -0.20 18.92
CA ASN A 389 20.91 -0.12 19.92
C ASN A 389 19.53 0.16 19.26
N SER A 390 18.51 -0.62 19.64
CA SER A 390 17.17 -0.55 19.07
C SER A 390 16.51 0.84 19.19
N GLN A 391 16.80 1.59 20.27
CA GLN A 391 16.30 2.97 20.44
C GLN A 391 16.88 3.90 19.38
N VAL A 392 18.18 3.76 19.07
CA VAL A 392 18.84 4.54 18.01
C VAL A 392 18.22 4.22 16.66
N ILE A 393 17.98 2.93 16.36
CA ILE A 393 17.37 2.50 15.11
C ILE A 393 15.93 3.01 15.01
N LYS A 394 15.15 2.95 16.11
CA LYS A 394 13.79 3.49 16.16
C LYS A 394 13.77 5.00 15.92
N GLN A 395 14.66 5.76 16.54
CA GLN A 395 14.81 7.20 16.35
C GLN A 395 15.17 7.52 14.89
N ALA A 396 16.15 6.83 14.31
CA ALA A 396 16.59 7.02 12.95
C ALA A 396 15.49 6.67 11.93
N SER A 397 14.75 5.60 12.15
CA SER A 397 13.68 5.17 11.26
C SER A 397 12.31 5.79 11.57
N GLY A 398 12.14 6.45 12.73
CA GLY A 398 10.87 7.06 13.18
C GLY A 398 9.79 6.02 13.52
N HIS A 399 10.15 4.94 14.20
CA HIS A 399 9.21 4.01 14.81
C HIS A 399 8.87 4.45 16.23
N LEU A 400 7.56 4.57 16.50
CA LEU A 400 7.08 5.00 17.82
C LEU A 400 6.86 3.85 18.80
N THR A 401 6.66 2.62 18.30
CA THR A 401 6.36 1.45 19.14
C THR A 401 7.20 0.24 18.77
N ASP A 402 7.53 -0.60 19.76
CA ASP A 402 8.24 -1.86 19.54
C ASP A 402 7.45 -2.83 18.66
N ARG A 403 6.13 -2.87 18.80
CA ARG A 403 5.25 -3.68 17.96
C ARG A 403 5.36 -3.32 16.47
N SER A 404 5.46 -2.02 16.15
CA SER A 404 5.64 -1.57 14.76
C SER A 404 7.05 -1.83 14.25
N PHE A 405 8.05 -1.69 15.13
CA PHE A 405 9.45 -1.90 14.82
C PHE A 405 9.76 -3.38 14.54
N GLY A 406 9.32 -4.30 15.40
CA GLY A 406 9.55 -5.74 15.26
C GLY A 406 9.02 -6.35 13.95
N LYS A 407 8.05 -5.69 13.32
CA LYS A 407 7.54 -6.13 12.00
C LYS A 407 8.56 -5.97 10.86
N TYR A 408 9.60 -5.19 11.05
CA TYR A 408 10.60 -4.90 10.01
C TYR A 408 11.85 -5.78 10.08
N TYR A 409 12.13 -6.38 11.23
CA TYR A 409 13.27 -7.27 11.38
C TYR A 409 13.06 -8.57 10.59
N VAL A 410 14.09 -8.96 9.85
CA VAL A 410 14.17 -10.24 9.14
C VAL A 410 15.34 -11.01 9.74
N SER A 411 15.04 -12.13 10.44
CA SER A 411 16.12 -12.97 10.97
C SER A 411 16.89 -13.62 9.83
N SER A 412 18.20 -13.74 9.97
CA SER A 412 19.08 -14.41 9.03
C SER A 412 18.79 -15.91 8.88
N ASN A 413 17.97 -16.48 9.75
CA ASN A 413 17.63 -17.92 9.77
C ASN A 413 16.43 -18.29 8.87
N SER A 414 15.80 -17.36 8.17
CA SER A 414 14.70 -17.67 7.23
C SER A 414 15.18 -18.08 5.83
N SER A 415 16.49 -18.38 5.68
CA SER A 415 17.10 -18.86 4.42
C SER A 415 17.71 -20.26 4.60
N LYS A 416 16.99 -21.17 5.28
CA LYS A 416 17.35 -22.60 5.26
C LYS A 416 16.15 -23.42 4.79
#